data_7d4a17f24de01466506a58557de81962
#
_entry.id   7d4a17f24de01466506a58557de81962
#
_cell.length_a   1.000
_cell.length_b   1.000
_cell.length_c   1.000
_cell.angle_alpha   90.00
_cell.angle_beta   90.00
_cell.angle_gamma   90.00
#
_symmetry.space_group_name_H-M   'P 1'
#
loop_
_entity.id
_entity.type
_entity.pdbx_description
1 polymer ?
#
loop_
_entity_poly.entity_id
_entity_poly.type
_entity_poly.pdbx_seq_one_letter_code
_entity_poly.pdbx_strand_id
1 'polypeptide(L)'
;MNSAPIVDVIIPIHDSKRPLERTLESLLASGLTPGTELQITVACHNISAADIAANLTPELREIVRLIECHDNLPSPAGPRALALSQSTARYISFVDSDDTLDPHALAAWVALADKHALDAVIPPERHDTGKTIRTPPVRRFRRGNLDAVRDRVSYRTAPLGLIRRAAIERLGIEFGSGVRNGSDQIFALMLWFGSNAVRFARGGPGYIVGGDAETRVTTQMQPLAGELKATRDLLASPWFAALPVTSRRAIAVKFVRLQLFGGVDRRLHTRLWSAESKEAAAEFIRLLHNVAPGYLKSLSIADVQLCRSIVSTSSDAPELSTLMAKRRAFGRPATVLTHDLRSFFAPDAPLRYMIATVLH
;
A
#
# COMPACT_ATOMS: atom_id res chain seq x y z
N MET A 1 -30.11 2.10 23.09
CA MET A 1 -29.57 1.81 21.73
C MET A 1 -28.06 2.05 21.82
N ASN A 2 -27.23 1.02 21.64
CA ASN A 2 -25.80 1.24 21.59
C ASN A 2 -25.49 2.09 20.34
N SER A 3 -24.83 3.22 20.52
CA SER A 3 -24.35 4.04 19.41
C SER A 3 -23.32 3.22 18.60
N ALA A 4 -23.31 3.40 17.27
CA ALA A 4 -22.29 2.78 16.43
C ALA A 4 -20.88 3.20 16.90
N PRO A 5 -19.88 2.30 16.88
CA PRO A 5 -18.53 2.62 17.29
C PRO A 5 -17.92 3.74 16.43
N ILE A 6 -16.98 4.47 17.00
CA ILE A 6 -16.27 5.53 16.29
C ILE A 6 -15.32 4.90 15.26
N VAL A 7 -14.52 3.91 15.69
CA VAL A 7 -13.56 3.20 14.86
C VAL A 7 -13.81 1.70 14.96
N ASP A 8 -13.78 1.01 13.82
CA ASP A 8 -13.60 -0.45 13.74
C ASP A 8 -12.21 -0.74 13.20
N VAL A 9 -11.39 -1.41 14.01
CA VAL A 9 -10.06 -1.89 13.59
C VAL A 9 -10.22 -3.30 13.06
N ILE A 10 -9.93 -3.47 11.78
CA ILE A 10 -10.03 -4.75 11.06
C ILE A 10 -8.67 -5.40 10.96
N ILE A 11 -8.52 -6.60 11.54
CA ILE A 11 -7.29 -7.39 11.61
C ILE A 11 -7.49 -8.72 10.90
N PRO A 12 -6.96 -8.93 9.69
CA PRO A 12 -6.95 -10.26 9.07
C PRO A 12 -5.89 -11.13 9.72
N ILE A 13 -6.23 -12.38 10.04
CA ILE A 13 -5.30 -13.35 10.62
C ILE A 13 -5.49 -14.71 9.96
N HIS A 14 -4.41 -15.36 9.54
CA HIS A 14 -4.42 -16.66 8.84
C HIS A 14 -3.56 -17.72 9.54
N ASP A 15 -2.91 -17.37 10.63
CA ASP A 15 -2.04 -18.25 11.40
C ASP A 15 -2.19 -17.90 12.89
N SER A 16 -2.59 -18.88 13.69
CA SER A 16 -2.80 -18.70 15.14
C SER A 16 -1.53 -18.42 15.93
N LYS A 17 -0.35 -18.61 15.33
CA LYS A 17 0.95 -18.30 15.93
C LYS A 17 1.36 -16.83 15.78
N ARG A 18 0.58 -16.03 15.04
CA ARG A 18 0.86 -14.60 14.92
C ARG A 18 0.79 -13.89 16.26
N PRO A 19 1.61 -12.86 16.51
CA PRO A 19 1.68 -12.15 17.79
C PRO A 19 0.48 -11.19 17.96
N LEU A 20 -0.74 -11.71 17.82
CA LEU A 20 -1.98 -10.95 17.86
C LEU A 20 -2.17 -10.21 19.20
N GLU A 21 -1.79 -10.81 20.33
CA GLU A 21 -1.92 -10.16 21.66
C GLU A 21 -1.21 -8.82 21.70
N ARG A 22 0.04 -8.74 21.21
CA ARG A 22 0.80 -7.49 21.13
C ARG A 22 0.06 -6.44 20.29
N THR A 23 -0.54 -6.84 19.18
CA THR A 23 -1.36 -5.95 18.34
C THR A 23 -2.56 -5.43 19.13
N LEU A 24 -3.31 -6.32 19.79
CA LEU A 24 -4.48 -5.97 20.59
C LEU A 24 -4.14 -5.04 21.75
N GLU A 25 -3.07 -5.32 22.51
CA GLU A 25 -2.59 -4.45 23.59
C GLU A 25 -2.27 -3.02 23.09
N SER A 26 -1.66 -2.90 21.92
CA SER A 26 -1.38 -1.59 21.31
C SER A 26 -2.66 -0.83 20.96
N LEU A 27 -3.73 -1.55 20.54
CA LEU A 27 -5.03 -0.96 20.27
C LEU A 27 -5.74 -0.48 21.54
N LEU A 28 -5.60 -1.20 22.66
CA LEU A 28 -6.11 -0.75 23.96
C LEU A 28 -5.45 0.55 24.41
N ALA A 29 -4.16 0.74 24.06
CA ALA A 29 -3.43 1.97 24.33
C ALA A 29 -3.73 3.11 23.35
N SER A 30 -4.56 2.90 22.32
CA SER A 30 -4.78 3.84 21.20
C SER A 30 -5.67 5.04 21.54
N GLY A 31 -6.19 5.13 22.76
CA GLY A 31 -6.90 6.29 23.32
C GLY A 31 -8.41 6.32 23.02
N LEU A 32 -9.00 5.22 22.59
CA LEU A 32 -10.44 5.01 22.45
C LEU A 32 -10.92 3.89 23.39
N THR A 33 -12.15 4.00 23.88
CA THR A 33 -12.75 3.04 24.82
C THR A 33 -13.28 1.81 24.09
N PRO A 34 -12.74 0.58 24.37
CA PRO A 34 -13.26 -0.65 23.77
C PRO A 34 -14.75 -0.88 24.08
N GLY A 35 -15.47 -1.47 23.11
CA GLY A 35 -16.89 -1.79 23.24
C GLY A 35 -17.84 -0.62 23.05
N THR A 36 -17.38 0.63 23.12
CA THR A 36 -18.20 1.83 22.94
C THR A 36 -17.69 2.70 21.79
N GLU A 37 -16.44 3.11 21.82
CA GLU A 37 -15.79 3.95 20.79
C GLU A 37 -14.97 3.12 19.82
N LEU A 38 -14.34 2.04 20.30
CA LEU A 38 -13.48 1.14 19.56
C LEU A 38 -14.12 -0.24 19.45
N GLN A 39 -14.35 -0.70 18.23
CA GLN A 39 -14.57 -2.09 17.88
C GLN A 39 -13.28 -2.67 17.33
N ILE A 40 -12.95 -3.90 17.70
CA ILE A 40 -11.83 -4.64 17.14
C ILE A 40 -12.39 -5.90 16.49
N THR A 41 -12.34 -5.96 15.16
CA THR A 41 -12.80 -7.10 14.36
C THR A 41 -11.61 -7.90 13.86
N VAL A 42 -11.43 -9.11 14.40
CA VAL A 42 -10.40 -10.05 13.96
C VAL A 42 -11.04 -11.01 12.96
N ALA A 43 -10.60 -10.94 11.71
CA ALA A 43 -11.10 -11.76 10.60
C ALA A 43 -10.20 -12.99 10.42
N CYS A 44 -10.65 -14.14 10.93
CA CYS A 44 -9.99 -15.44 10.88
C CYS A 44 -10.06 -16.00 9.46
N HIS A 45 -8.93 -16.01 8.75
CA HIS A 45 -8.85 -16.38 7.35
C HIS A 45 -8.41 -17.81 7.16
N ASN A 46 -9.32 -18.67 6.75
CA ASN A 46 -9.13 -20.12 6.57
C ASN A 46 -8.65 -20.86 7.84
N ILE A 47 -8.91 -20.28 9.00
CA ILE A 47 -8.70 -20.85 10.34
C ILE A 47 -9.94 -20.61 11.19
N SER A 48 -10.14 -21.42 12.25
CA SER A 48 -11.30 -21.26 13.11
C SER A 48 -11.15 -20.10 14.09
N ALA A 49 -12.26 -19.44 14.42
CA ALA A 49 -12.31 -18.44 15.48
C ALA A 49 -11.94 -19.04 16.85
N ALA A 50 -12.27 -20.32 17.07
CA ALA A 50 -11.94 -21.03 18.29
C ALA A 50 -10.42 -21.17 18.49
N ASP A 51 -9.65 -21.43 17.41
CA ASP A 51 -8.19 -21.55 17.48
C ASP A 51 -7.54 -20.21 17.84
N ILE A 52 -8.10 -19.10 17.36
CA ILE A 52 -7.64 -17.76 17.75
C ILE A 52 -8.04 -17.45 19.18
N ALA A 53 -9.29 -17.71 19.56
CA ALA A 53 -9.78 -17.45 20.90
C ALA A 53 -9.00 -18.24 21.98
N ALA A 54 -8.55 -19.46 21.67
CA ALA A 54 -7.76 -20.27 22.59
C ALA A 54 -6.41 -19.65 22.98
N ASN A 55 -5.85 -18.82 22.09
CA ASN A 55 -4.56 -18.16 22.27
C ASN A 55 -4.69 -16.75 22.89
N LEU A 56 -5.90 -16.27 23.19
CA LEU A 56 -6.13 -14.96 23.79
C LEU A 56 -6.45 -15.10 25.29
N THR A 57 -6.00 -14.12 26.07
CA THR A 57 -6.44 -14.01 27.48
C THR A 57 -7.96 -13.78 27.55
N PRO A 58 -8.63 -14.13 28.69
CA PRO A 58 -10.06 -13.89 28.84
C PRO A 58 -10.44 -12.42 28.57
N GLU A 59 -9.65 -11.47 29.07
CA GLU A 59 -9.88 -10.02 28.93
C GLU A 59 -9.82 -9.58 27.45
N LEU A 60 -8.83 -10.07 26.69
CA LEU A 60 -8.70 -9.76 25.27
C LEU A 60 -9.83 -10.42 24.46
N ARG A 61 -10.28 -11.61 24.86
CA ARG A 61 -11.36 -12.31 24.20
C ARG A 61 -12.70 -11.59 24.30
N GLU A 62 -12.97 -10.91 25.40
CA GLU A 62 -14.21 -10.15 25.62
C GLU A 62 -14.30 -8.89 24.75
N ILE A 63 -13.18 -8.31 24.34
CA ILE A 63 -13.14 -7.05 23.60
C ILE A 63 -13.02 -7.22 22.08
N VAL A 64 -12.75 -8.43 21.59
CA VAL A 64 -12.61 -8.70 20.15
C VAL A 64 -13.86 -9.35 19.59
N ARG A 65 -14.22 -8.94 18.39
CA ARG A 65 -15.21 -9.62 17.56
C ARG A 65 -14.48 -10.54 16.61
N LEU A 66 -14.63 -11.84 16.77
CA LEU A 66 -14.07 -12.85 15.86
C LEU A 66 -15.08 -13.15 14.74
N ILE A 67 -14.64 -13.11 13.48
CA ILE A 67 -15.42 -13.53 12.32
C ILE A 67 -14.59 -14.48 11.45
N GLU A 68 -15.22 -15.46 10.83
CA GLU A 68 -14.54 -16.43 9.97
C GLU A 68 -14.76 -16.12 8.50
N CYS A 69 -13.68 -16.24 7.71
CA CYS A 69 -13.69 -16.08 6.26
C CYS A 69 -12.99 -17.29 5.64
N HIS A 70 -13.74 -18.15 4.94
CA HIS A 70 -13.24 -19.37 4.30
C HIS A 70 -13.39 -19.27 2.78
N ASP A 71 -12.48 -18.55 2.12
CA ASP A 71 -12.44 -18.37 0.67
C ASP A 71 -11.37 -19.21 -0.04
N ASN A 72 -10.51 -19.89 0.74
CA ASN A 72 -9.38 -20.68 0.27
C ASN A 72 -8.41 -19.91 -0.64
N LEU A 73 -8.43 -18.58 -0.59
CA LEU A 73 -7.52 -17.74 -1.33
C LEU A 73 -6.36 -17.29 -0.43
N PRO A 74 -5.12 -17.28 -0.90
CA PRO A 74 -3.98 -16.80 -0.10
C PRO A 74 -3.86 -15.26 -0.15
N SER A 75 -4.92 -14.54 0.23
CA SER A 75 -4.99 -13.08 0.13
C SER A 75 -5.77 -12.48 1.30
N PRO A 76 -5.29 -11.42 1.96
CA PRO A 76 -6.03 -10.73 3.02
C PRO A 76 -7.25 -9.94 2.51
N ALA A 77 -7.51 -9.94 1.20
CA ALA A 77 -8.62 -9.19 0.60
C ALA A 77 -9.98 -9.70 1.07
N GLY A 78 -10.20 -11.02 1.04
CA GLY A 78 -11.46 -11.64 1.47
C GLY A 78 -11.85 -11.32 2.91
N PRO A 79 -10.99 -11.62 3.90
CA PRO A 79 -11.31 -11.31 5.30
C PRO A 79 -11.47 -9.80 5.57
N ARG A 80 -10.70 -8.93 4.90
CA ARG A 80 -10.90 -7.47 5.01
C ARG A 80 -12.23 -7.02 4.40
N ALA A 81 -12.59 -7.54 3.23
CA ALA A 81 -13.86 -7.23 2.57
C ALA A 81 -15.05 -7.67 3.44
N LEU A 82 -15.02 -8.89 3.98
CA LEU A 82 -16.05 -9.43 4.86
C LEU A 82 -16.20 -8.57 6.11
N ALA A 83 -15.12 -8.26 6.81
CA ALA A 83 -15.16 -7.43 8.01
C ALA A 83 -15.69 -6.02 7.71
N LEU A 84 -15.22 -5.41 6.61
CA LEU A 84 -15.69 -4.09 6.17
C LEU A 84 -17.20 -4.07 5.88
N SER A 85 -17.73 -5.09 5.20
CA SER A 85 -19.17 -5.18 4.88
C SER A 85 -20.06 -5.32 6.10
N GLN A 86 -19.53 -5.83 7.22
CA GLN A 86 -20.24 -6.00 8.49
C GLN A 86 -20.01 -4.85 9.47
N SER A 87 -19.12 -3.92 9.15
CA SER A 87 -18.81 -2.79 10.03
C SER A 87 -19.85 -1.69 9.94
N THR A 88 -20.27 -1.18 11.11
CA THR A 88 -21.16 -0.02 11.23
C THR A 88 -20.43 1.23 11.74
N ALA A 89 -19.13 1.12 12.02
CA ALA A 89 -18.32 2.20 12.56
C ALA A 89 -18.23 3.39 11.60
N ARG A 90 -18.02 4.58 12.15
CA ARG A 90 -17.83 5.81 11.38
C ARG A 90 -16.53 5.81 10.60
N TYR A 91 -15.48 5.24 11.19
CA TYR A 91 -14.15 5.09 10.61
C TYR A 91 -13.70 3.63 10.62
N ILE A 92 -12.88 3.30 9.65
CA ILE A 92 -12.21 1.99 9.51
C ILE A 92 -10.72 2.22 9.65
N SER A 93 -10.04 1.30 10.36
CA SER A 93 -8.57 1.20 10.38
C SER A 93 -8.17 -0.23 10.07
N PHE A 94 -7.30 -0.44 9.09
CA PHE A 94 -6.73 -1.77 8.82
C PHE A 94 -5.40 -1.89 9.55
N VAL A 95 -5.24 -2.97 10.31
CA VAL A 95 -4.01 -3.28 11.04
C VAL A 95 -3.66 -4.74 10.76
N ASP A 96 -2.41 -5.05 10.43
CA ASP A 96 -1.96 -6.42 10.25
C ASP A 96 -1.71 -7.08 11.62
N SER A 97 -1.88 -8.41 11.70
CA SER A 97 -1.86 -9.17 12.95
C SER A 97 -0.49 -9.26 13.66
N ASP A 98 0.54 -8.67 13.08
CA ASP A 98 1.91 -8.56 13.59
C ASP A 98 2.36 -7.10 13.76
N ASP A 99 1.49 -6.14 13.43
CA ASP A 99 1.76 -4.70 13.52
C ASP A 99 1.16 -4.09 14.80
N THR A 100 1.62 -2.89 15.15
CA THR A 100 1.14 -2.16 16.33
C THR A 100 0.93 -0.68 16.04
N LEU A 101 0.25 0.00 16.94
CA LEU A 101 0.06 1.45 16.88
C LEU A 101 0.80 2.14 18.05
N ASP A 102 1.20 3.39 17.83
CA ASP A 102 1.66 4.24 18.94
C ASP A 102 0.52 4.50 19.93
N PRO A 103 0.82 4.72 21.21
CA PRO A 103 -0.17 5.17 22.19
C PRO A 103 -0.96 6.40 21.68
N HIS A 104 -2.26 6.41 21.95
CA HIS A 104 -3.21 7.47 21.51
C HIS A 104 -3.36 7.66 19.99
N ALA A 105 -2.91 6.72 19.17
CA ALA A 105 -2.92 6.85 17.72
C ALA A 105 -4.34 7.03 17.15
N LEU A 106 -5.27 6.14 17.49
CA LEU A 106 -6.63 6.22 16.94
C LEU A 106 -7.35 7.50 17.40
N ALA A 107 -7.23 7.88 18.66
CA ALA A 107 -7.83 9.12 19.17
C ALA A 107 -7.29 10.36 18.43
N ALA A 108 -5.97 10.43 18.20
CA ALA A 108 -5.35 11.54 17.48
C ALA A 108 -5.77 11.58 16.01
N TRP A 109 -5.88 10.42 15.35
CA TRP A 109 -6.31 10.36 13.95
C TRP A 109 -7.80 10.73 13.80
N VAL A 110 -8.66 10.29 14.73
CA VAL A 110 -10.09 10.67 14.77
C VAL A 110 -10.21 12.18 14.97
N ALA A 111 -9.51 12.76 15.94
CA ALA A 111 -9.52 14.19 16.20
C ALA A 111 -9.10 15.01 14.96
N LEU A 112 -8.04 14.55 14.25
CA LEU A 112 -7.59 15.18 13.01
C LEU A 112 -8.63 15.06 11.90
N ALA A 113 -9.25 13.87 11.76
CA ALA A 113 -10.26 13.60 10.74
C ALA A 113 -11.54 14.41 10.97
N ASP A 114 -11.99 14.50 12.20
CA ASP A 114 -13.19 15.28 12.57
C ASP A 114 -12.96 16.78 12.40
N LYS A 115 -11.84 17.30 12.90
CA LYS A 115 -11.48 18.72 12.81
C LYS A 115 -11.48 19.24 11.38
N HIS A 116 -11.15 18.40 10.41
CA HIS A 116 -10.95 18.82 9.02
C HIS A 116 -11.87 18.10 8.02
N ALA A 117 -12.89 17.38 8.52
CA ALA A 117 -13.83 16.61 7.72
C ALA A 117 -13.13 15.69 6.69
N LEU A 118 -12.09 14.95 7.15
CA LEU A 118 -11.26 14.14 6.26
C LEU A 118 -11.94 12.83 5.86
N ASP A 119 -11.64 12.37 4.66
CA ASP A 119 -11.93 11.03 4.18
C ASP A 119 -10.89 10.03 4.66
N ALA A 120 -9.62 10.46 4.77
CA ALA A 120 -8.57 9.61 5.30
C ALA A 120 -7.45 10.39 5.98
N VAL A 121 -6.85 9.74 6.98
CA VAL A 121 -5.62 10.17 7.66
C VAL A 121 -4.54 9.12 7.39
N ILE A 122 -3.43 9.54 6.82
CA ILE A 122 -2.23 8.73 6.60
C ILE A 122 -1.27 8.98 7.77
N PRO A 123 -0.99 8.01 8.64
CA PRO A 123 -0.04 8.18 9.74
C PRO A 123 1.42 8.08 9.27
N PRO A 124 2.38 8.59 10.04
CA PRO A 124 3.78 8.19 9.92
C PRO A 124 3.91 6.68 10.12
N GLU A 125 4.87 6.07 9.45
CA GLU A 125 5.19 4.65 9.63
C GLU A 125 6.65 4.47 10.01
N ARG A 126 6.90 3.48 10.85
CA ARG A 126 8.24 2.98 11.14
C ARG A 126 8.22 1.48 11.35
N HIS A 127 9.36 0.85 11.20
CA HIS A 127 9.55 -0.52 11.67
C HIS A 127 9.65 -0.56 13.20
N ASP A 128 9.40 -1.71 13.80
CA ASP A 128 9.61 -2.01 15.21
C ASP A 128 11.06 -1.75 15.66
N THR A 129 12.03 -1.86 14.75
CA THR A 129 13.43 -1.45 14.95
C THR A 129 13.64 0.06 15.06
N GLY A 130 12.60 0.87 14.96
CA GLY A 130 12.65 2.34 14.96
C GLY A 130 12.99 2.99 13.61
N LYS A 131 13.31 2.21 12.57
CA LYS A 131 13.62 2.74 11.23
C LYS A 131 12.37 3.33 10.57
N THR A 132 12.40 4.62 10.26
CA THR A 132 11.29 5.34 9.61
C THR A 132 11.04 4.81 8.18
N ILE A 133 9.78 4.57 7.85
CA ILE A 133 9.29 4.28 6.51
C ILE A 133 8.86 5.60 5.88
N ARG A 134 9.61 6.05 4.86
CA ARG A 134 9.45 7.38 4.25
C ARG A 134 8.44 7.38 3.10
N THR A 135 7.23 6.89 3.37
CA THR A 135 6.14 6.87 2.38
C THR A 135 4.84 7.43 2.98
N PRO A 136 4.07 8.19 2.23
CA PRO A 136 4.41 8.79 0.93
C PRO A 136 5.44 9.92 1.10
N PRO A 137 6.31 10.19 0.11
CA PRO A 137 7.26 11.30 0.18
C PRO A 137 6.55 12.64 -0.06
N VAL A 138 5.80 13.07 0.96
CA VAL A 138 4.98 14.30 0.96
C VAL A 138 5.85 15.53 0.92
N ARG A 139 5.38 16.61 0.27
CA ARG A 139 6.04 17.91 0.34
C ARG A 139 6.23 18.37 1.79
N ARG A 140 7.47 18.74 2.16
CA ARG A 140 7.89 19.00 3.55
C ARG A 140 6.97 19.96 4.32
N PHE A 141 6.55 21.05 3.69
CA PHE A 141 5.75 22.10 4.35
C PHE A 141 4.24 21.96 4.11
N ARG A 142 3.78 20.83 3.54
CA ARG A 142 2.36 20.60 3.32
C ARG A 142 1.67 20.28 4.65
N ARG A 143 0.77 21.17 5.10
CA ARG A 143 -0.03 20.99 6.32
C ARG A 143 -1.52 20.80 6.04
N GLY A 144 -1.97 21.06 4.82
CA GLY A 144 -3.37 20.85 4.40
C GLY A 144 -3.59 19.50 3.71
N ASN A 145 -4.70 19.38 3.05
CA ASN A 145 -5.04 18.19 2.29
C ASN A 145 -3.98 17.90 1.22
N LEU A 146 -3.68 16.63 1.03
CA LEU A 146 -2.70 16.15 0.07
C LEU A 146 -3.25 16.26 -1.36
N ASP A 147 -2.36 16.56 -2.28
CA ASP A 147 -2.58 16.39 -3.71
C ASP A 147 -2.00 15.02 -4.12
N ALA A 148 -2.82 14.14 -4.68
CA ALA A 148 -2.43 12.75 -4.94
C ALA A 148 -1.16 12.63 -5.80
N VAL A 149 -0.98 13.52 -6.78
CA VAL A 149 0.19 13.54 -7.68
C VAL A 149 1.36 14.28 -7.03
N ARG A 150 1.16 15.55 -6.58
CA ARG A 150 2.23 16.40 -6.08
C ARG A 150 2.83 15.90 -4.76
N ASP A 151 2.00 15.22 -3.94
CA ASP A 151 2.41 14.63 -2.66
C ASP A 151 2.69 13.13 -2.77
N ARG A 152 2.68 12.58 -3.99
CA ARG A 152 3.08 11.20 -4.33
C ARG A 152 2.39 10.14 -3.47
N VAL A 153 1.10 10.36 -3.20
CA VAL A 153 0.34 9.51 -2.28
C VAL A 153 0.26 8.07 -2.79
N SER A 154 0.40 7.87 -4.12
CA SER A 154 0.49 6.53 -4.74
C SER A 154 1.57 5.63 -4.14
N TYR A 155 2.61 6.18 -3.50
CA TYR A 155 3.67 5.41 -2.85
C TYR A 155 3.26 4.87 -1.47
N ARG A 156 2.15 5.34 -0.88
CA ARG A 156 1.49 4.65 0.23
C ARG A 156 0.67 3.50 -0.35
N THR A 157 1.25 2.30 -0.36
CA THR A 157 0.69 1.14 -1.06
C THR A 157 -0.44 0.45 -0.31
N ALA A 158 -0.41 0.48 1.01
CA ALA A 158 -1.46 -0.08 1.85
C ALA A 158 -2.33 1.05 2.45
N PRO A 159 -3.64 0.84 2.63
CA PRO A 159 -4.56 1.82 3.18
C PRO A 159 -4.49 1.87 4.71
N LEU A 160 -3.26 1.92 5.27
CA LEU A 160 -3.02 1.97 6.70
C LEU A 160 -3.28 3.37 7.25
N GLY A 161 -3.91 3.44 8.40
CA GLY A 161 -4.32 4.66 9.08
C GLY A 161 -5.82 4.69 9.35
N LEU A 162 -6.45 5.86 9.25
CA LEU A 162 -7.89 6.02 9.49
C LEU A 162 -8.61 6.40 8.21
N ILE A 163 -9.72 5.72 7.91
CA ILE A 163 -10.52 5.92 6.69
C ILE A 163 -11.97 6.11 7.09
N ARG A 164 -12.62 7.16 6.60
CA ARG A 164 -14.06 7.38 6.79
C ARG A 164 -14.84 6.33 5.98
N ARG A 165 -15.70 5.52 6.64
CA ARG A 165 -16.47 4.47 5.97
C ARG A 165 -17.36 5.04 4.84
N ALA A 166 -18.02 6.16 5.07
CA ALA A 166 -18.80 6.83 4.03
C ALA A 166 -17.99 7.26 2.80
N ALA A 167 -16.67 7.47 2.92
CA ALA A 167 -15.82 7.73 1.76
C ALA A 167 -15.59 6.47 0.93
N ILE A 168 -15.40 5.31 1.58
CA ILE A 168 -15.28 4.01 0.91
C ILE A 168 -16.55 3.74 0.10
N GLU A 169 -17.72 3.91 0.73
CA GLU A 169 -19.04 3.72 0.11
C GLU A 169 -19.27 4.67 -1.07
N ARG A 170 -19.05 5.97 -0.85
CA ARG A 170 -19.20 7.01 -1.89
C ARG A 170 -18.33 6.77 -3.11
N LEU A 171 -17.12 6.29 -2.91
CA LEU A 171 -16.15 6.04 -3.98
C LEU A 171 -16.31 4.65 -4.60
N GLY A 172 -17.18 3.79 -4.08
CA GLY A 172 -17.39 2.43 -4.55
C GLY A 172 -16.11 1.58 -4.45
N ILE A 173 -15.34 1.76 -3.36
CA ILE A 173 -14.05 1.07 -3.20
C ILE A 173 -14.30 -0.30 -2.58
N GLU A 174 -13.82 -1.34 -3.25
CA GLU A 174 -13.88 -2.71 -2.79
C GLU A 174 -12.50 -3.36 -2.81
N PHE A 175 -12.29 -4.35 -1.96
CA PHE A 175 -11.12 -5.22 -2.09
C PHE A 175 -11.35 -6.17 -3.26
N GLY A 176 -10.44 -6.14 -4.25
CA GLY A 176 -10.52 -7.00 -5.42
C GLY A 176 -10.46 -8.48 -5.03
N SER A 177 -11.47 -9.25 -5.46
CA SER A 177 -11.50 -10.71 -5.29
C SER A 177 -10.56 -11.41 -6.28
N GLY A 178 -10.02 -12.58 -5.89
CA GLY A 178 -9.26 -13.44 -6.80
C GLY A 178 -7.83 -12.99 -7.13
N VAL A 179 -7.30 -11.96 -6.46
CA VAL A 179 -5.90 -11.55 -6.57
C VAL A 179 -5.14 -11.91 -5.30
N ARG A 180 -4.03 -12.63 -5.45
CA ARG A 180 -3.19 -13.03 -4.32
C ARG A 180 -2.48 -11.84 -3.67
N ASN A 181 -1.99 -10.90 -4.47
CA ASN A 181 -1.24 -9.74 -4.04
C ASN A 181 -1.76 -8.47 -4.73
N GLY A 182 -1.69 -7.33 -4.04
CA GLY A 182 -1.96 -6.02 -4.63
C GLY A 182 -3.38 -5.49 -4.45
N SER A 183 -4.29 -6.23 -3.81
CA SER A 183 -5.63 -5.74 -3.47
C SER A 183 -5.58 -4.46 -2.62
N ASP A 184 -4.70 -4.41 -1.63
CA ASP A 184 -4.49 -3.24 -0.77
C ASP A 184 -4.03 -2.02 -1.56
N GLN A 185 -3.15 -2.25 -2.54
CA GLN A 185 -2.66 -1.19 -3.40
C GLN A 185 -3.76 -0.61 -4.28
N ILE A 186 -4.66 -1.46 -4.81
CA ILE A 186 -5.81 -1.02 -5.61
C ILE A 186 -6.75 -0.19 -4.74
N PHE A 187 -7.13 -0.72 -3.58
CA PHE A 187 -7.96 -0.02 -2.60
C PHE A 187 -7.35 1.35 -2.24
N ALA A 188 -6.07 1.38 -1.89
CA ALA A 188 -5.37 2.60 -1.55
C ALA A 188 -5.34 3.61 -2.70
N LEU A 189 -5.04 3.19 -3.94
CA LEU A 189 -5.03 4.08 -5.09
C LEU A 189 -6.41 4.68 -5.38
N MET A 190 -7.48 3.87 -5.30
CA MET A 190 -8.84 4.38 -5.48
C MET A 190 -9.20 5.43 -4.42
N LEU A 191 -8.81 5.20 -3.17
CA LEU A 191 -9.01 6.16 -2.10
C LEU A 191 -8.19 7.44 -2.30
N TRP A 192 -6.88 7.30 -2.57
CA TRP A 192 -5.98 8.45 -2.68
C TRP A 192 -6.28 9.35 -3.89
N PHE A 193 -6.70 8.79 -5.00
CA PHE A 193 -7.01 9.54 -6.22
C PHE A 193 -8.50 9.89 -6.34
N GLY A 194 -9.37 9.23 -5.60
CA GLY A 194 -10.82 9.52 -5.54
C GLY A 194 -11.20 10.57 -4.51
N SER A 195 -10.33 10.90 -3.55
CA SER A 195 -10.61 11.87 -2.49
C SER A 195 -9.68 13.08 -2.52
N ASN A 196 -10.24 14.27 -2.22
CA ASN A 196 -9.49 15.50 -1.98
C ASN A 196 -9.32 15.82 -0.48
N ALA A 197 -9.83 14.97 0.40
CA ALA A 197 -9.85 15.16 1.86
C ALA A 197 -8.94 14.16 2.58
N VAL A 198 -7.69 14.03 2.13
CA VAL A 198 -6.66 13.16 2.70
C VAL A 198 -5.57 14.01 3.33
N ARG A 199 -5.13 13.68 4.55
CA ARG A 199 -3.99 14.34 5.21
C ARG A 199 -2.97 13.35 5.73
N PHE A 200 -1.71 13.80 5.77
CA PHE A 200 -0.62 13.12 6.46
C PHE A 200 -0.51 13.65 7.90
N ALA A 201 -0.63 12.77 8.90
CA ALA A 201 -0.58 13.11 10.33
C ALA A 201 0.87 13.36 10.80
N ARG A 202 1.52 14.36 10.21
CA ARG A 202 2.92 14.69 10.46
C ARG A 202 3.18 14.99 11.92
N GLY A 203 4.15 14.30 12.52
CA GLY A 203 4.55 14.49 13.91
C GLY A 203 3.55 13.94 14.95
N GLY A 204 2.47 13.31 14.49
CA GLY A 204 1.55 12.59 15.35
C GLY A 204 1.98 11.14 15.59
N PRO A 205 1.21 10.40 16.42
CA PRO A 205 1.43 8.99 16.65
C PRO A 205 1.29 8.19 15.34
N GLY A 206 2.12 7.16 15.20
CA GLY A 206 2.31 6.42 13.97
C GLY A 206 1.82 4.99 14.01
N TYR A 207 2.02 4.33 12.87
CA TYR A 207 1.84 2.91 12.64
C TYR A 207 3.20 2.21 12.67
N ILE A 208 3.31 1.07 13.37
CA ILE A 208 4.54 0.35 13.59
C ILE A 208 4.45 -1.00 12.88
N VAL A 209 5.29 -1.17 11.85
CA VAL A 209 5.36 -2.41 11.08
C VAL A 209 6.23 -3.41 11.82
N GLY A 210 5.65 -4.56 12.19
CA GLY A 210 6.34 -5.66 12.84
C GLY A 210 7.30 -6.37 11.89
N GLY A 211 8.40 -6.89 12.44
CA GLY A 211 9.45 -7.56 11.68
C GLY A 211 9.53 -9.07 11.88
N ASP A 212 8.83 -9.61 12.86
CA ASP A 212 9.01 -10.94 13.44
C ASP A 212 8.05 -12.04 12.91
N ALA A 213 7.19 -11.73 11.95
CA ALA A 213 6.32 -12.73 11.34
C ALA A 213 7.14 -13.73 10.49
N GLU A 214 7.15 -15.01 10.90
CA GLU A 214 7.87 -16.08 10.21
C GLU A 214 7.37 -16.32 8.78
N THR A 215 6.07 -16.13 8.53
CA THR A 215 5.45 -16.35 7.23
C THR A 215 4.81 -15.07 6.70
N ARG A 216 5.27 -14.63 5.52
CA ARG A 216 4.65 -13.52 4.78
C ARG A 216 4.18 -14.01 3.42
N VAL A 217 2.92 -13.75 3.08
CA VAL A 217 2.33 -14.10 1.77
C VAL A 217 3.14 -13.51 0.61
N THR A 218 3.81 -12.38 0.84
CA THR A 218 4.61 -11.66 -0.16
C THR A 218 5.96 -12.30 -0.48
N THR A 219 6.43 -13.28 0.30
CA THR A 219 7.77 -13.89 0.09
C THR A 219 7.77 -15.02 -0.93
N GLN A 220 6.64 -15.63 -1.22
CA GLN A 220 6.55 -16.70 -2.23
C GLN A 220 6.63 -16.12 -3.64
N MET A 221 7.65 -16.56 -4.40
CA MET A 221 7.83 -16.14 -5.78
C MET A 221 6.77 -16.78 -6.69
N GLN A 222 6.11 -15.94 -7.48
CA GLN A 222 5.13 -16.34 -8.50
C GLN A 222 5.70 -16.02 -9.90
N PRO A 223 5.12 -16.54 -10.99
CA PRO A 223 5.39 -16.02 -12.34
C PRO A 223 5.17 -14.51 -12.39
N LEU A 224 6.01 -13.76 -13.13
CA LEU A 224 5.94 -12.28 -13.17
C LEU A 224 4.57 -11.78 -13.65
N ALA A 225 3.96 -12.49 -14.60
CA ALA A 225 2.61 -12.19 -15.09
C ALA A 225 1.57 -12.25 -13.95
N GLY A 226 1.69 -13.22 -13.03
CA GLY A 226 0.84 -13.34 -11.84
C GLY A 226 1.06 -12.21 -10.83
N GLU A 227 2.32 -11.84 -10.57
CA GLU A 227 2.63 -10.69 -9.70
C GLU A 227 2.10 -9.36 -10.25
N LEU A 228 2.10 -9.18 -11.56
CA LEU A 228 1.61 -7.98 -12.22
C LEU A 228 0.10 -8.00 -12.50
N LYS A 229 -0.59 -9.12 -12.27
CA LYS A 229 -2.01 -9.29 -12.65
C LYS A 229 -2.90 -8.20 -12.06
N ALA A 230 -2.90 -8.02 -10.75
CA ALA A 230 -3.73 -7.01 -10.09
C ALA A 230 -3.47 -5.59 -10.63
N THR A 231 -2.21 -5.28 -10.92
CA THR A 231 -1.81 -3.98 -11.48
C THR A 231 -2.29 -3.84 -12.93
N ARG A 232 -2.21 -4.90 -13.74
CA ARG A 232 -2.72 -4.91 -15.12
C ARG A 232 -4.24 -4.74 -15.15
N ASP A 233 -4.95 -5.46 -14.28
CA ASP A 233 -6.41 -5.37 -14.17
C ASP A 233 -6.85 -3.94 -13.80
N LEU A 234 -6.15 -3.31 -12.85
CA LEU A 234 -6.40 -1.89 -12.51
C LEU A 234 -6.15 -0.96 -13.70
N LEU A 235 -5.03 -1.12 -14.40
CA LEU A 235 -4.66 -0.29 -15.55
C LEU A 235 -5.67 -0.42 -16.72
N ALA A 236 -6.33 -1.58 -16.85
CA ALA A 236 -7.38 -1.84 -17.83
C ALA A 236 -8.77 -1.40 -17.37
N SER A 237 -8.93 -0.98 -16.12
CA SER A 237 -10.24 -0.65 -15.54
C SER A 237 -10.82 0.68 -16.06
N PRO A 238 -12.16 0.82 -16.11
CA PRO A 238 -12.83 2.09 -16.40
C PRO A 238 -12.43 3.19 -15.41
N TRP A 239 -12.22 2.85 -14.13
CA TRP A 239 -11.76 3.79 -13.11
C TRP A 239 -10.44 4.44 -13.51
N PHE A 240 -9.44 3.63 -13.90
CA PHE A 240 -8.13 4.17 -14.31
C PHE A 240 -8.23 5.01 -15.57
N ALA A 241 -9.02 4.58 -16.56
CA ALA A 241 -9.24 5.31 -17.80
C ALA A 241 -9.88 6.69 -17.59
N ALA A 242 -10.76 6.82 -16.57
CA ALA A 242 -11.42 8.06 -16.20
C ALA A 242 -10.50 9.07 -15.48
N LEU A 243 -9.34 8.63 -14.96
CA LEU A 243 -8.40 9.53 -14.28
C LEU A 243 -7.77 10.54 -15.25
N PRO A 244 -7.48 11.77 -14.78
CA PRO A 244 -6.67 12.73 -15.53
C PRO A 244 -5.33 12.11 -15.95
N VAL A 245 -4.82 12.49 -17.13
CA VAL A 245 -3.57 11.93 -17.68
C VAL A 245 -2.37 12.12 -16.72
N THR A 246 -2.35 13.20 -15.93
CA THR A 246 -1.32 13.44 -14.91
C THR A 246 -1.35 12.41 -13.79
N SER A 247 -2.55 12.03 -13.33
CA SER A 247 -2.75 10.98 -12.32
C SER A 247 -2.35 9.62 -12.88
N ARG A 248 -2.78 9.29 -14.10
CA ARG A 248 -2.39 8.03 -14.79
C ARG A 248 -0.86 7.91 -14.93
N ARG A 249 -0.19 9.02 -15.29
CA ARG A 249 1.29 9.05 -15.37
C ARG A 249 1.96 8.85 -14.01
N ALA A 250 1.47 9.49 -12.95
CA ALA A 250 2.01 9.32 -11.61
C ALA A 250 1.90 7.87 -11.12
N ILE A 251 0.75 7.23 -11.32
CA ILE A 251 0.53 5.82 -11.01
C ILE A 251 1.44 4.92 -11.86
N ALA A 252 1.56 5.18 -13.16
CA ALA A 252 2.42 4.42 -14.07
C ALA A 252 3.91 4.50 -13.65
N VAL A 253 4.41 5.68 -13.30
CA VAL A 253 5.79 5.87 -12.79
C VAL A 253 6.03 5.04 -11.54
N LYS A 254 5.08 5.05 -10.58
CA LYS A 254 5.17 4.23 -9.36
C LYS A 254 5.17 2.73 -9.70
N PHE A 255 4.33 2.29 -10.62
CA PHE A 255 4.24 0.89 -11.01
C PHE A 255 5.51 0.38 -11.70
N VAL A 256 6.12 1.21 -12.55
CA VAL A 256 7.42 0.88 -13.14
C VAL A 256 8.48 0.74 -12.04
N ARG A 257 8.58 1.70 -11.14
CA ARG A 257 9.64 1.73 -10.12
C ARG A 257 9.53 0.62 -9.08
N LEU A 258 8.33 0.30 -8.64
CA LEU A 258 8.10 -0.64 -7.54
C LEU A 258 7.68 -2.04 -8.04
N GLN A 259 6.64 -2.15 -8.85
CA GLN A 259 6.12 -3.45 -9.26
C GLN A 259 6.99 -4.08 -10.35
N LEU A 260 7.17 -3.39 -11.48
CA LEU A 260 7.91 -3.94 -12.61
C LEU A 260 9.38 -4.16 -12.24
N PHE A 261 10.09 -3.10 -11.86
CA PHE A 261 11.52 -3.21 -11.56
C PHE A 261 11.80 -4.08 -10.33
N GLY A 262 10.93 -4.07 -9.33
CA GLY A 262 11.04 -4.98 -8.19
C GLY A 262 10.89 -6.44 -8.59
N GLY A 263 9.93 -6.75 -9.46
CA GLY A 263 9.72 -8.09 -9.98
C GLY A 263 10.85 -8.58 -10.87
N VAL A 264 11.37 -7.72 -11.76
CA VAL A 264 12.53 -8.00 -12.62
C VAL A 264 13.77 -8.27 -11.76
N ASP A 265 14.05 -7.38 -10.81
CA ASP A 265 15.21 -7.45 -9.96
C ASP A 265 15.28 -8.73 -9.12
N ARG A 266 14.17 -9.11 -8.47
CA ARG A 266 14.10 -10.38 -7.73
C ARG A 266 14.48 -11.58 -8.61
N ARG A 267 13.99 -11.63 -9.85
CA ARG A 267 14.24 -12.74 -10.77
C ARG A 267 15.67 -12.78 -11.28
N LEU A 268 16.26 -11.61 -11.51
CA LEU A 268 17.68 -11.53 -11.88
C LEU A 268 18.57 -12.01 -10.73
N HIS A 269 18.29 -11.61 -9.49
CA HIS A 269 19.05 -12.02 -8.30
C HIS A 269 18.92 -13.53 -8.01
N THR A 270 17.73 -14.09 -8.18
CA THR A 270 17.47 -15.54 -7.94
C THR A 270 17.76 -16.40 -9.15
N ARG A 271 18.26 -15.83 -10.27
CA ARG A 271 18.50 -16.51 -11.55
C ARG A 271 17.26 -17.20 -12.14
N LEU A 272 16.07 -16.67 -11.83
CA LEU A 272 14.77 -17.14 -12.35
C LEU A 272 14.23 -16.24 -13.47
N TRP A 273 15.07 -15.41 -14.07
CA TRP A 273 14.70 -14.61 -15.24
C TRP A 273 14.55 -15.51 -16.46
N SER A 274 13.35 -15.59 -17.02
CA SER A 274 13.01 -16.44 -18.16
C SER A 274 12.46 -15.63 -19.34
N ALA A 275 12.28 -16.28 -20.48
CA ALA A 275 11.64 -15.69 -21.66
C ALA A 275 10.20 -15.24 -21.33
N GLU A 276 9.44 -16.03 -20.57
CA GLU A 276 8.10 -15.66 -20.12
C GLU A 276 8.11 -14.43 -19.21
N SER A 277 9.10 -14.33 -18.29
CA SER A 277 9.27 -13.16 -17.44
C SER A 277 9.57 -11.90 -18.27
N LYS A 278 10.42 -12.04 -19.30
CA LYS A 278 10.74 -10.95 -20.24
C LYS A 278 9.50 -10.49 -20.99
N GLU A 279 8.73 -11.42 -21.53
CA GLU A 279 7.51 -11.10 -22.29
C GLU A 279 6.47 -10.43 -21.37
N ALA A 280 6.22 -10.95 -20.17
CA ALA A 280 5.31 -10.34 -19.21
C ALA A 280 5.73 -8.91 -18.84
N ALA A 281 7.03 -8.65 -18.66
CA ALA A 281 7.56 -7.33 -18.40
C ALA A 281 7.40 -6.39 -19.60
N ALA A 282 7.67 -6.89 -20.82
CA ALA A 282 7.52 -6.12 -22.06
C ALA A 282 6.05 -5.78 -22.36
N GLU A 283 5.13 -6.73 -22.16
CA GLU A 283 3.68 -6.47 -22.26
C GLU A 283 3.22 -5.42 -21.25
N PHE A 284 3.72 -5.47 -20.03
CA PHE A 284 3.38 -4.47 -19.03
C PHE A 284 3.85 -3.06 -19.42
N ILE A 285 5.05 -2.93 -19.97
CA ILE A 285 5.56 -1.65 -20.51
C ILE A 285 4.70 -1.16 -21.66
N ARG A 286 4.32 -2.04 -22.61
CA ARG A 286 3.44 -1.68 -23.74
C ARG A 286 2.06 -1.21 -23.25
N LEU A 287 1.47 -1.90 -22.26
CA LEU A 287 0.22 -1.48 -21.63
C LEU A 287 0.33 -0.06 -21.03
N LEU A 288 1.40 0.20 -20.27
CA LEU A 288 1.63 1.53 -19.69
C LEU A 288 1.78 2.63 -20.75
N HIS A 289 2.40 2.34 -21.88
CA HIS A 289 2.48 3.31 -23.00
C HIS A 289 1.09 3.67 -23.53
N ASN A 290 0.19 2.70 -23.64
CA ASN A 290 -1.15 2.90 -24.16
C ASN A 290 -2.04 3.69 -23.18
N VAL A 291 -2.01 3.32 -21.87
CA VAL A 291 -2.97 3.86 -20.89
C VAL A 291 -2.47 5.13 -20.18
N ALA A 292 -1.15 5.38 -20.17
CA ALA A 292 -0.53 6.54 -19.51
C ALA A 292 0.53 7.21 -20.42
N PRO A 293 0.17 7.69 -21.60
CA PRO A 293 1.13 8.19 -22.59
C PRO A 293 2.01 9.29 -22.01
N GLY A 294 3.32 9.17 -22.23
CA GLY A 294 4.32 10.13 -21.76
C GLY A 294 4.82 9.92 -20.33
N TYR A 295 4.47 8.83 -19.65
CA TYR A 295 4.98 8.54 -18.28
C TYR A 295 6.51 8.42 -18.22
N LEU A 296 7.16 7.95 -19.29
CA LEU A 296 8.63 7.87 -19.36
C LEU A 296 9.33 9.22 -19.18
N LYS A 297 8.65 10.34 -19.49
CA LYS A 297 9.26 11.67 -19.40
C LYS A 297 9.73 12.02 -17.99
N SER A 298 9.04 11.51 -16.95
CA SER A 298 9.37 11.74 -15.55
C SER A 298 10.32 10.68 -14.96
N LEU A 299 10.65 9.62 -15.70
CA LEU A 299 11.61 8.62 -15.28
C LEU A 299 13.05 9.10 -15.47
N SER A 300 13.99 8.53 -14.72
CA SER A 300 15.41 8.80 -14.91
C SER A 300 15.91 8.24 -16.25
N ILE A 301 17.05 8.75 -16.72
CA ILE A 301 17.72 8.20 -17.91
C ILE A 301 17.97 6.70 -17.71
N ALA A 302 18.45 6.30 -16.53
CA ALA A 302 18.71 4.89 -16.22
C ALA A 302 17.43 4.03 -16.19
N ASP A 303 16.32 4.56 -15.65
CA ASP A 303 15.03 3.87 -15.66
C ASP A 303 14.53 3.63 -17.10
N VAL A 304 14.65 4.65 -17.97
CA VAL A 304 14.22 4.55 -19.38
C VAL A 304 15.10 3.58 -20.17
N GLN A 305 16.41 3.58 -19.92
CA GLN A 305 17.32 2.60 -20.55
C GLN A 305 16.91 1.17 -20.17
N LEU A 306 16.61 0.92 -18.89
CA LEU A 306 16.16 -0.40 -18.43
C LEU A 306 14.83 -0.80 -19.10
N CYS A 307 13.84 0.11 -19.17
CA CYS A 307 12.58 -0.16 -19.87
C CYS A 307 12.80 -0.53 -21.33
N ARG A 308 13.66 0.19 -22.03
CA ARG A 308 13.99 -0.08 -23.45
C ARG A 308 14.66 -1.43 -23.62
N SER A 309 15.61 -1.78 -22.75
CA SER A 309 16.31 -3.05 -22.79
C SER A 309 15.36 -4.23 -22.49
N ILE A 310 14.41 -4.09 -21.55
CA ILE A 310 13.38 -5.12 -21.30
C ILE A 310 12.55 -5.41 -22.56
N VAL A 311 12.18 -4.37 -23.32
CA VAL A 311 11.37 -4.52 -24.54
C VAL A 311 12.20 -5.00 -25.73
N SER A 312 13.52 -4.80 -25.72
CA SER A 312 14.41 -5.23 -26.79
C SER A 312 14.51 -6.76 -26.88
N THR A 313 14.47 -7.29 -28.09
CA THR A 313 14.65 -8.75 -28.31
C THR A 313 16.08 -9.22 -28.06
N SER A 314 17.06 -8.34 -28.21
CA SER A 314 18.50 -8.67 -28.08
C SER A 314 19.02 -8.68 -26.66
N SER A 315 18.31 -8.10 -25.69
CA SER A 315 18.82 -7.98 -24.32
C SER A 315 18.71 -9.28 -23.52
N ASP A 316 19.77 -9.63 -22.84
CA ASP A 316 19.90 -10.82 -21.98
C ASP A 316 19.88 -10.48 -20.47
N ALA A 317 19.92 -11.51 -19.61
CA ALA A 317 19.90 -11.33 -18.17
C ALA A 317 21.15 -10.59 -17.61
N PRO A 318 22.38 -10.84 -18.09
CA PRO A 318 23.57 -10.08 -17.69
C PRO A 318 23.47 -8.58 -17.98
N GLU A 319 22.99 -8.22 -19.18
CA GLU A 319 22.77 -6.82 -19.55
C GLU A 319 21.74 -6.15 -18.63
N LEU A 320 20.59 -6.79 -18.43
CA LEU A 320 19.54 -6.28 -17.51
C LEU A 320 20.05 -6.14 -16.07
N SER A 321 20.86 -7.07 -15.58
CA SER A 321 21.48 -7.00 -14.26
C SER A 321 22.41 -5.78 -14.14
N THR A 322 23.19 -5.52 -15.19
CA THR A 322 24.08 -4.35 -15.27
C THR A 322 23.29 -3.04 -15.26
N LEU A 323 22.20 -2.96 -16.03
CA LEU A 323 21.32 -1.78 -16.06
C LEU A 323 20.59 -1.59 -14.72
N MET A 324 20.18 -2.68 -14.06
CA MET A 324 19.56 -2.63 -12.74
C MET A 324 20.57 -2.09 -11.68
N ALA A 325 21.81 -2.52 -11.72
CA ALA A 325 22.87 -1.99 -10.87
C ALA A 325 23.12 -0.49 -11.12
N LYS A 326 23.19 -0.06 -12.39
CA LYS A 326 23.33 1.35 -12.76
C LYS A 326 22.17 2.19 -12.24
N ARG A 327 20.94 1.68 -12.32
CA ARG A 327 19.74 2.36 -11.81
C ARG A 327 19.80 2.55 -10.28
N ARG A 328 20.41 1.62 -9.55
CA ARG A 328 20.56 1.68 -8.08
C ARG A 328 21.69 2.60 -7.61
N ALA A 329 22.55 3.04 -8.50
CA ALA A 329 23.64 3.96 -8.19
C ALA A 329 23.12 5.40 -8.00
N PHE A 330 22.32 5.62 -6.93
CA PHE A 330 21.69 6.89 -6.64
C PHE A 330 22.70 8.05 -6.56
N GLY A 331 22.26 9.24 -6.99
CA GLY A 331 23.07 10.45 -7.00
C GLY A 331 23.92 10.63 -8.27
N ARG A 332 24.01 9.63 -9.15
CA ARG A 332 24.68 9.80 -10.45
C ARG A 332 23.77 10.52 -11.45
N PRO A 333 24.33 11.26 -12.43
CA PRO A 333 23.52 12.01 -13.41
C PRO A 333 22.41 11.16 -14.07
N ALA A 334 22.72 9.94 -14.47
CA ALA A 334 21.74 9.05 -15.12
C ALA A 334 20.58 8.65 -14.20
N THR A 335 20.73 8.71 -12.88
CA THR A 335 19.68 8.39 -11.91
C THR A 335 18.94 9.62 -11.38
N VAL A 336 19.49 10.81 -11.58
CA VAL A 336 18.91 12.10 -11.12
C VAL A 336 18.21 12.84 -12.27
N LEU A 337 18.83 12.86 -13.44
CA LEU A 337 18.28 13.53 -14.62
C LEU A 337 17.12 12.73 -15.21
N THR A 338 16.05 13.43 -15.55
CA THR A 338 14.94 12.86 -16.31
C THR A 338 15.34 12.62 -17.76
N HIS A 339 14.73 11.63 -18.39
CA HIS A 339 14.92 11.36 -19.83
C HIS A 339 14.48 12.57 -20.70
N ASP A 340 13.38 13.24 -20.31
CA ASP A 340 12.98 14.51 -20.89
C ASP A 340 13.30 15.63 -19.87
N LEU A 341 14.29 16.48 -20.18
CA LEU A 341 14.72 17.55 -19.29
C LEU A 341 13.61 18.57 -18.97
N ARG A 342 12.58 18.70 -19.84
CA ARG A 342 11.40 19.55 -19.55
C ARG A 342 10.60 19.01 -18.36
N SER A 343 10.72 17.72 -18.07
CA SER A 343 10.06 17.05 -16.93
C SER A 343 10.92 16.98 -15.66
N PHE A 344 12.10 17.63 -15.64
CA PHE A 344 13.06 17.54 -14.52
C PHE A 344 12.44 17.99 -13.17
N PHE A 345 11.53 18.96 -13.22
CA PHE A 345 10.80 19.45 -12.05
C PHE A 345 9.38 18.85 -11.91
N ALA A 346 9.04 17.82 -12.67
CA ALA A 346 7.76 17.14 -12.52
C ALA A 346 7.62 16.52 -11.09
N PRO A 347 6.41 16.37 -10.54
CA PRO A 347 6.22 15.80 -9.20
C PRO A 347 6.92 14.48 -8.98
N ASP A 348 6.90 13.58 -9.98
CA ASP A 348 7.50 12.24 -9.93
C ASP A 348 8.93 12.19 -10.47
N ALA A 349 9.54 13.33 -10.83
CA ALA A 349 10.93 13.37 -11.28
C ALA A 349 11.88 12.89 -10.17
N PRO A 350 12.99 12.20 -10.53
CA PRO A 350 13.89 11.59 -9.56
C PRO A 350 14.40 12.57 -8.52
N LEU A 351 14.86 13.76 -8.93
CA LEU A 351 15.37 14.77 -8.01
C LEU A 351 14.31 15.19 -6.97
N ARG A 352 13.08 15.49 -7.40
CA ARG A 352 12.02 15.90 -6.49
C ARG A 352 11.56 14.76 -5.57
N TYR A 353 11.58 13.52 -6.07
CA TYR A 353 11.31 12.35 -5.25
C TYR A 353 12.38 12.17 -4.17
N MET A 354 13.66 12.22 -4.54
CA MET A 354 14.79 12.09 -3.61
C MET A 354 14.77 13.18 -2.54
N ILE A 355 14.59 14.45 -2.93
CA ILE A 355 14.47 15.58 -1.98
C ILE A 355 13.31 15.33 -1.00
N ALA A 356 12.14 14.97 -1.50
CA ALA A 356 10.99 14.71 -0.64
C ALA A 356 11.21 13.53 0.32
N THR A 357 11.94 12.50 -0.10
CA THR A 357 12.27 11.34 0.74
C THR A 357 13.30 11.70 1.83
N VAL A 358 14.30 12.54 1.51
CA VAL A 358 15.32 12.97 2.50
C VAL A 358 14.72 13.93 3.53
N LEU A 359 13.79 14.78 3.10
CA LEU A 359 13.16 15.81 3.93
C LEU A 359 11.84 15.33 4.61
N HIS A 360 11.53 14.06 4.53
CA HIS A 360 10.28 13.44 5.04
C HIS A 360 10.10 13.57 6.55
#